data_8aba4d81ca5f55e35101da65b17d3be2
#
_entry.id   8aba4d81ca5f55e35101da65b17d3be2
#
_cell.length_a   1.000
_cell.length_b   1.000
_cell.length_c   1.000
_cell.angle_alpha   90.00
_cell.angle_beta   90.00
_cell.angle_gamma   90.00
#
_symmetry.space_group_name_H-M   'P 1'
#
loop_
_entity.id
_entity.type
_entity.pdbx_description
1 polymer ?
#
loop_
_entity_poly.entity_id
_entity_poly.type
_entity_poly.pdbx_seq_one_letter_code
_entity_poly.pdbx_strand_id
1 'polypeptide(L)'
;MYNFSYEKVDSVDEAVKLMKGAEDGKFLAGGQTMLPTMKHRLAGPSDLIDLGGIKELRGISSDENSVTIGAMVTHATVASSNEVKKAIPALAKLAGNIGDPAVRNRGTIGGSIDRKSVV
;
A
#
# COMPACT_ATOMS: atom_id res chain seq x y z
N MET A 1 -1.85 20.81 7.04
CA MET A 1 -1.13 19.56 7.36
C MET A 1 -0.22 19.80 8.55
N TYR A 2 -0.23 18.91 9.53
CA TYR A 2 0.66 19.01 10.70
C TYR A 2 2.10 18.68 10.32
N ASN A 3 3.06 19.17 11.11
CA ASN A 3 4.46 18.84 10.90
C ASN A 3 4.72 17.38 11.21
N PHE A 4 5.58 16.73 10.40
CA PHE A 4 5.95 15.34 10.57
C PHE A 4 7.33 15.08 9.97
N SER A 5 7.97 13.99 10.41
CA SER A 5 9.20 13.50 9.79
C SER A 5 8.86 12.52 8.67
N TYR A 6 9.57 12.62 7.55
CA TYR A 6 9.37 11.76 6.39
C TYR A 6 10.65 11.00 6.10
N GLU A 7 10.53 9.67 5.95
CA GLU A 7 11.65 8.79 5.60
C GLU A 7 11.20 7.80 4.53
N LYS A 8 11.97 7.70 3.46
CA LYS A 8 11.77 6.67 2.43
C LYS A 8 12.77 5.56 2.67
N VAL A 9 12.29 4.34 2.86
CA VAL A 9 13.12 3.19 3.22
C VAL A 9 13.28 2.22 2.05
N ASP A 10 14.36 1.42 2.07
CA ASP A 10 14.69 0.47 1.02
C ASP A 10 14.44 -0.98 1.42
N SER A 11 14.17 -1.24 2.68
CA SER A 11 13.96 -2.60 3.19
C SER A 11 12.89 -2.65 4.26
N VAL A 12 12.29 -3.82 4.43
CA VAL A 12 11.29 -4.06 5.48
C VAL A 12 11.92 -3.91 6.86
N ASP A 13 13.15 -4.39 7.05
CA ASP A 13 13.86 -4.28 8.34
C ASP A 13 14.06 -2.83 8.76
N GLU A 14 14.44 -1.97 7.83
CA GLU A 14 14.60 -0.54 8.09
C GLU A 14 13.25 0.12 8.44
N ALA A 15 12.19 -0.24 7.72
CA ALA A 15 10.85 0.26 8.01
C ALA A 15 10.39 -0.10 9.42
N VAL A 16 10.59 -1.34 9.82
CA VAL A 16 10.22 -1.82 11.16
C VAL A 16 11.03 -1.10 12.24
N LYS A 17 12.33 -0.92 12.00
CA LYS A 17 13.23 -0.24 12.94
C LYS A 17 12.80 1.20 13.19
N LEU A 18 12.46 1.94 12.13
CA LEU A 18 11.99 3.31 12.25
C LEU A 18 10.63 3.39 12.93
N MET A 19 9.74 2.44 12.62
CA MET A 19 8.42 2.39 13.25
C MET A 19 8.51 2.19 14.76
N LYS A 20 9.43 1.33 15.22
CA LYS A 20 9.63 1.08 16.64
C LYS A 20 10.13 2.31 17.40
N GLY A 21 10.89 3.17 16.73
CA GLY A 21 11.43 4.39 17.35
C GLY A 21 10.50 5.59 17.29
N ALA A 22 9.38 5.50 16.57
CA ALA A 22 8.45 6.62 16.37
C ALA A 22 7.39 6.64 17.46
N GLU A 23 6.95 7.83 17.86
CA GLU A 23 5.83 7.99 18.81
C GLU A 23 4.50 7.62 18.18
N ASP A 24 4.24 8.14 16.98
CA ASP A 24 3.03 7.86 16.22
C ASP A 24 3.40 7.71 14.75
N GLY A 25 4.11 6.64 14.45
CA GLY A 25 4.54 6.34 13.09
C GLY A 25 3.43 5.72 12.26
N LYS A 26 3.40 6.09 10.98
CA LYS A 26 2.49 5.50 10.00
C LYS A 26 3.26 5.13 8.75
N PHE A 27 2.90 4.02 8.15
CA PHE A 27 3.43 3.62 6.86
C PHE A 27 2.68 4.34 5.74
N LEU A 28 3.43 4.80 4.73
CA LEU A 28 2.85 5.38 3.52
C LEU A 28 3.05 4.41 2.37
N ALA A 29 1.95 3.94 1.79
CA ALA A 29 1.98 3.10 0.59
C ALA A 29 1.67 3.95 -0.64
N GLY A 30 0.44 3.90 -1.17
CA GLY A 30 0.05 4.71 -2.32
C GLY A 30 -0.31 6.15 -2.01
N GLY A 31 -0.65 6.45 -0.76
CA GLY A 31 -0.98 7.80 -0.33
C GLY A 31 -2.40 8.26 -0.66
N GLN A 32 -3.23 7.43 -1.26
CA GLN A 32 -4.56 7.85 -1.73
C GLN A 32 -5.54 8.20 -0.61
N THR A 33 -5.37 7.63 0.57
CA THR A 33 -6.19 7.98 1.74
C THR A 33 -5.41 8.82 2.75
N MET A 34 -4.16 8.44 3.03
CA MET A 34 -3.34 9.08 4.05
C MET A 34 -3.07 10.55 3.74
N LEU A 35 -2.67 10.88 2.50
CA LEU A 35 -2.33 12.26 2.17
C LEU A 35 -3.53 13.21 2.23
N PRO A 36 -4.71 12.86 1.66
CA PRO A 36 -5.89 13.70 1.84
C PRO A 36 -6.29 13.85 3.31
N THR A 37 -6.20 12.79 4.10
CA THR A 37 -6.50 12.83 5.53
C THR A 37 -5.59 13.81 6.26
N MET A 38 -4.29 13.80 5.96
CA MET A 38 -3.33 14.73 6.55
C MET A 38 -3.57 16.17 6.09
N LYS A 39 -3.91 16.39 4.83
CA LYS A 39 -4.20 17.72 4.30
C LYS A 39 -5.40 18.36 4.99
N HIS A 40 -6.39 17.56 5.36
CA HIS A 40 -7.55 18.04 6.11
C HIS A 40 -7.34 17.99 7.62
N ARG A 41 -6.12 17.70 8.08
CA ARG A 41 -5.74 17.64 9.50
C ARG A 41 -6.56 16.64 10.32
N LEU A 42 -7.06 15.59 9.65
CA LEU A 42 -7.77 14.49 10.30
C LEU A 42 -6.82 13.45 10.87
N ALA A 43 -5.55 13.48 10.46
CA ALA A 43 -4.48 12.67 11.01
C ALA A 43 -3.19 13.47 11.05
N GLY A 44 -2.40 13.31 12.11
CA GLY A 44 -1.13 14.01 12.28
C GLY A 44 -0.08 13.06 12.85
N PRO A 45 0.43 12.10 12.06
CA PRO A 45 1.49 11.21 12.53
C PRO A 45 2.76 11.99 12.85
N SER A 46 3.54 11.47 13.82
CA SER A 46 4.84 12.06 14.14
C SER A 46 5.86 11.76 13.05
N ASP A 47 5.77 10.58 12.45
CA ASP A 47 6.67 10.08 11.42
C ASP A 47 5.90 9.39 10.32
N LEU A 48 6.28 9.67 9.09
CA LEU A 48 5.71 9.03 7.91
C LEU A 48 6.79 8.22 7.22
N ILE A 49 6.62 6.90 7.20
CA ILE A 49 7.60 5.96 6.65
C ILE A 49 7.11 5.49 5.29
N ASP A 50 7.78 5.95 4.24
CA ASP A 50 7.41 5.66 2.85
C ASP A 50 7.96 4.30 2.42
N LEU A 51 7.08 3.38 2.09
CA LEU A 51 7.42 2.03 1.65
C LEU A 51 7.74 1.95 0.16
N GLY A 52 7.67 3.06 -0.56
CA GLY A 52 7.84 3.09 -2.01
C GLY A 52 9.21 2.64 -2.52
N GLY A 53 10.24 2.65 -1.67
CA GLY A 53 11.58 2.20 -2.01
C GLY A 53 11.82 0.69 -1.84
N ILE A 54 10.87 -0.05 -1.27
CA ILE A 54 11.05 -1.47 -0.98
C ILE A 54 10.62 -2.31 -2.18
N LYS A 55 11.60 -2.75 -2.98
CA LYS A 55 11.35 -3.49 -4.23
C LYS A 55 10.67 -4.84 -3.99
N GLU A 56 11.01 -5.52 -2.91
CA GLU A 56 10.44 -6.83 -2.57
C GLU A 56 8.94 -6.79 -2.31
N LEU A 57 8.37 -5.62 -2.04
CA LEU A 57 6.93 -5.46 -1.82
C LEU A 57 6.15 -5.16 -3.10
N ARG A 58 6.80 -5.12 -4.26
CA ARG A 58 6.19 -4.72 -5.53
C ARG A 58 5.92 -5.87 -6.50
N GLY A 59 6.28 -7.10 -6.13
CA GLY A 59 6.18 -8.24 -7.03
C GLY A 59 4.93 -9.08 -6.85
N ILE A 60 4.58 -9.82 -7.91
CA ILE A 60 3.56 -10.86 -7.89
C ILE A 60 4.22 -12.16 -8.32
N SER A 61 4.05 -13.21 -7.54
CA SER A 61 4.54 -14.54 -7.88
C SER A 61 3.48 -15.59 -7.61
N SER A 62 3.57 -16.71 -8.30
CA SER A 62 2.61 -17.81 -8.10
C SER A 62 3.32 -19.15 -8.13
N ASP A 63 2.75 -20.12 -7.40
CA ASP A 63 3.12 -21.52 -7.48
C ASP A 63 1.85 -22.36 -7.68
N GLU A 64 1.95 -23.68 -7.55
CA GLU A 64 0.82 -24.58 -7.79
C GLU A 64 -0.37 -24.34 -6.86
N ASN A 65 -0.12 -23.84 -5.65
CA ASN A 65 -1.13 -23.77 -4.58
C ASN A 65 -1.43 -22.33 -4.13
N SER A 66 -0.62 -21.35 -4.53
CA SER A 66 -0.78 -19.99 -4.00
C SER A 66 -0.32 -18.92 -4.97
N VAL A 67 -0.81 -17.70 -4.72
CA VAL A 67 -0.34 -16.47 -5.36
C VAL A 67 0.14 -15.54 -4.25
N THR A 68 1.34 -15.02 -4.42
CA THR A 68 1.92 -14.04 -3.48
C THR A 68 1.91 -12.67 -4.14
N ILE A 69 1.25 -11.72 -3.49
CA ILE A 69 1.13 -10.34 -3.99
C ILE A 69 1.80 -9.42 -2.98
N GLY A 70 2.82 -8.68 -3.42
CA GLY A 70 3.49 -7.72 -2.55
C GLY A 70 2.56 -6.60 -2.11
N ALA A 71 2.76 -6.10 -0.89
CA ALA A 71 1.88 -5.09 -0.29
C ALA A 71 1.84 -3.78 -1.09
N MET A 72 2.91 -3.45 -1.82
CA MET A 72 3.00 -2.23 -2.61
C MET A 72 2.52 -2.40 -4.06
N VAL A 73 1.98 -3.55 -4.42
CA VAL A 73 1.39 -3.76 -5.75
C VAL A 73 0.12 -2.93 -5.87
N THR A 74 0.01 -2.16 -6.93
CA THR A 74 -1.16 -1.31 -7.16
C THR A 74 -2.37 -2.14 -7.60
N HIS A 75 -3.56 -1.61 -7.38
CA HIS A 75 -4.79 -2.26 -7.83
C HIS A 75 -4.81 -2.47 -9.34
N ALA A 76 -4.27 -1.51 -10.11
CA ALA A 76 -4.19 -1.64 -11.56
C ALA A 76 -3.31 -2.84 -11.97
N THR A 77 -2.18 -3.06 -11.28
CA THR A 77 -1.30 -4.19 -11.55
C THR A 77 -1.98 -5.51 -11.19
N VAL A 78 -2.67 -5.58 -10.06
CA VAL A 78 -3.43 -6.78 -9.68
C VAL A 78 -4.49 -7.10 -10.74
N ALA A 79 -5.23 -6.10 -11.18
CA ALA A 79 -6.30 -6.27 -12.18
C ALA A 79 -5.78 -6.80 -13.52
N SER A 80 -4.56 -6.42 -13.91
CA SER A 80 -3.98 -6.81 -15.19
C SER A 80 -3.07 -8.03 -15.11
N SER A 81 -2.78 -8.54 -13.92
CA SER A 81 -1.88 -9.68 -13.74
C SER A 81 -2.48 -10.98 -14.24
N ASN A 82 -1.80 -11.65 -15.16
CA ASN A 82 -2.21 -12.96 -15.65
C ASN A 82 -2.17 -14.03 -14.54
N GLU A 83 -1.22 -13.94 -13.64
CA GLU A 83 -1.10 -14.87 -12.51
C GLU A 83 -2.30 -14.78 -11.57
N VAL A 84 -2.75 -13.57 -11.27
CA VAL A 84 -3.92 -13.34 -10.43
C VAL A 84 -5.19 -13.77 -11.16
N LYS A 85 -5.31 -13.44 -12.45
CA LYS A 85 -6.49 -13.83 -13.26
C LYS A 85 -6.67 -15.34 -13.34
N LYS A 86 -5.57 -16.08 -13.43
CA LYS A 86 -5.61 -17.55 -13.46
C LYS A 86 -5.98 -18.15 -12.12
N ALA A 87 -5.36 -17.64 -11.04
CA ALA A 87 -5.50 -18.25 -9.72
C ALA A 87 -6.76 -17.77 -9.00
N ILE A 88 -7.04 -16.46 -9.05
CA ILE A 88 -8.16 -15.85 -8.34
C ILE A 88 -8.81 -14.80 -9.25
N PRO A 89 -9.59 -15.22 -10.26
CA PRO A 89 -10.21 -14.29 -11.21
C PRO A 89 -11.07 -13.21 -10.54
N ALA A 90 -11.76 -13.56 -9.47
CA ALA A 90 -12.61 -12.61 -8.73
C ALA A 90 -11.80 -11.46 -8.13
N LEU A 91 -10.58 -11.73 -7.67
CA LEU A 91 -9.71 -10.68 -7.11
C LEU A 91 -9.29 -9.69 -8.18
N ALA A 92 -8.90 -10.17 -9.36
CA ALA A 92 -8.52 -9.30 -10.48
C ALA A 92 -9.70 -8.41 -10.91
N LYS A 93 -10.89 -8.97 -10.98
CA LYS A 93 -12.10 -8.24 -11.32
C LYS A 93 -12.43 -7.18 -10.27
N LEU A 94 -12.32 -7.53 -8.99
CA LEU A 94 -12.57 -6.61 -7.89
C LEU A 94 -11.57 -5.45 -7.93
N ALA A 95 -10.29 -5.73 -8.11
CA ALA A 95 -9.26 -4.69 -8.20
C ALA A 95 -9.50 -3.75 -9.39
N GLY A 96 -9.98 -4.27 -10.51
CA GLY A 96 -10.30 -3.46 -11.69
C GLY A 96 -11.48 -2.51 -11.49
N ASN A 97 -12.29 -2.73 -10.47
CA ASN A 97 -13.45 -1.92 -10.16
C ASN A 97 -13.25 -0.96 -8.98
N ILE A 98 -12.05 -0.95 -8.37
CA ILE A 98 -11.77 -0.05 -7.25
C ILE A 98 -11.57 1.39 -7.75
N GLY A 99 -12.39 2.31 -7.24
CA GLY A 99 -12.24 3.74 -7.49
C GLY A 99 -12.17 4.12 -8.97
N ASP A 100 -11.52 5.24 -9.24
CA ASP A 100 -11.23 5.68 -10.60
C ASP A 100 -9.83 5.21 -11.05
N PRO A 101 -9.43 5.45 -12.32
CA PRO A 101 -8.11 5.06 -12.80
C PRO A 101 -6.95 5.63 -11.99
N ALA A 102 -7.05 6.84 -11.48
CA ALA A 102 -5.99 7.45 -10.68
C ALA A 102 -5.81 6.67 -9.37
N VAL A 103 -6.91 6.31 -8.72
CA VAL A 103 -6.87 5.51 -7.48
C VAL A 103 -6.28 4.12 -7.74
N ARG A 104 -6.71 3.46 -8.81
CA ARG A 104 -6.20 2.11 -9.16
C ARG A 104 -4.70 2.11 -9.47
N ASN A 105 -4.19 3.18 -10.06
CA ASN A 105 -2.77 3.26 -10.43
C ASN A 105 -1.85 3.63 -9.27
N ARG A 106 -2.36 4.19 -8.19
CA ARG A 106 -1.57 4.61 -7.03
C ARG A 106 -1.90 3.82 -5.78
N GLY A 107 -3.18 3.52 -5.55
CA GLY A 107 -3.61 2.72 -4.42
C GLY A 107 -3.05 1.31 -4.48
N THR A 108 -2.62 0.79 -3.33
CA THR A 108 -1.98 -0.52 -3.22
C THR A 108 -2.86 -1.51 -2.48
N ILE A 109 -2.63 -2.81 -2.72
CA ILE A 109 -3.40 -3.85 -2.04
C ILE A 109 -3.13 -3.82 -0.53
N GLY A 110 -1.88 -3.61 -0.11
CA GLY A 110 -1.53 -3.51 1.30
C GLY A 110 -2.16 -2.31 1.97
N GLY A 111 -2.18 -1.16 1.30
CA GLY A 111 -2.81 0.05 1.82
C GLY A 111 -4.31 -0.14 2.07
N SER A 112 -5.01 -0.82 1.16
CA SER A 112 -6.44 -1.09 1.30
C SER A 112 -6.73 -2.06 2.44
N ILE A 113 -5.91 -3.09 2.61
CA ILE A 113 -6.09 -4.10 3.68
C ILE A 113 -5.81 -3.49 5.04
N ASP A 114 -4.83 -2.60 5.15
CA ASP A 114 -4.44 -1.97 6.41
C ASP A 114 -5.49 -0.98 6.94
N ARG A 115 -6.42 -0.55 6.12
CA ARG A 115 -7.47 0.38 6.57
C ARG A 115 -8.39 -0.31 7.56
N LYS A 116 -8.44 0.23 8.77
CA LYS A 116 -9.25 -0.33 9.86
C LYS A 116 -10.69 0.13 9.84
N SER A 117 -10.96 1.28 9.28
CA SER A 117 -12.31 1.78 9.15
C SER A 117 -12.71 1.73 7.69
N VAL A 118 -13.84 1.11 7.43
CA VAL A 118 -14.45 1.10 6.12
C VAL A 118 -15.57 2.11 6.14
N VAL A 119 -15.47 3.01 5.27
CA VAL A 119 -16.49 4.04 5.15
C VAL A 119 -17.39 3.73 4.00
#